data_152cb3e7aee08e6aa89671810655a158
#
_entry.id   152cb3e7aee08e6aa89671810655a158
#
_cell.length_a   1.000
_cell.length_b   1.000
_cell.length_c   1.000
_cell.angle_alpha   90.00
_cell.angle_beta   90.00
_cell.angle_gamma   90.00
#
_symmetry.space_group_name_H-M   'P 1'
#
loop_
_entity.id
_entity.type
_entity.pdbx_description
1 polymer ?
#
loop_
_entity_poly.entity_id
_entity_poly.type
_entity_poly.pdbx_seq_one_letter_code
_entity_poly.pdbx_strand_id
1 'polypeptide(L)'
;MKFRCPGALAVGTGFIKDYELLFKGSKTGSYLTIEEKKGSSVPVAIWKVDENHERALDRYEGYPSFYYKKEIEIDFISLKRKLPHRAKAFVYIMHEDRCLGIPSKGYLQVCLEGYKTFGFSCKYLEDALKNSMEVKHGNNNK
;
A
#
# COMPACT_ATOMS: atom_id res chain seq x y z
N MET A 1 0.20 11.41 -2.16
CA MET A 1 -0.84 12.22 -1.50
C MET A 1 -0.95 13.66 -2.01
N LYS A 2 0.15 14.31 -2.33
CA LYS A 2 0.11 15.72 -2.78
C LYS A 2 -0.86 15.99 -3.94
N PHE A 3 -0.91 15.09 -4.91
CA PHE A 3 -1.78 15.27 -6.08
C PHE A 3 -3.22 14.83 -5.84
N ARG A 4 -3.43 13.84 -4.95
CA ARG A 4 -4.75 13.26 -4.67
C ARG A 4 -5.49 14.01 -3.58
N CYS A 5 -4.77 14.47 -2.58
CA CYS A 5 -5.31 15.14 -1.39
C CYS A 5 -4.42 16.30 -0.99
N PRO A 6 -4.50 17.45 -1.71
CA PRO A 6 -3.79 18.65 -1.28
C PRO A 6 -4.17 18.99 0.16
N GLY A 7 -3.18 19.26 1.00
CA GLY A 7 -3.40 19.59 2.40
C GLY A 7 -3.40 18.41 3.35
N ALA A 8 -3.40 17.16 2.87
CA ALA A 8 -3.20 16.01 3.73
C ALA A 8 -1.74 15.98 4.21
N LEU A 9 -1.54 15.63 5.48
CA LEU A 9 -0.22 15.67 6.11
C LEU A 9 0.23 14.28 6.54
N ALA A 10 1.46 13.92 6.17
CA ALA A 10 2.11 12.73 6.71
C ALA A 10 2.46 13.00 8.18
N VAL A 11 2.05 12.12 9.08
CA VAL A 11 2.25 12.29 10.52
C VAL A 11 3.16 11.25 11.15
N GLY A 12 3.35 10.11 10.50
CA GLY A 12 4.20 9.07 11.06
C GLY A 12 4.42 7.90 10.13
N THR A 13 5.20 6.94 10.61
CA THR A 13 5.47 5.69 9.92
C THR A 13 5.31 4.51 10.88
N GLY A 14 4.88 3.37 10.35
CA GLY A 14 4.68 2.17 11.13
C GLY A 14 4.67 0.93 10.26
N PHE A 15 4.25 -0.18 10.84
CA PHE A 15 4.14 -1.45 10.13
C PHE A 15 2.76 -2.05 10.36
N ILE A 16 2.15 -2.58 9.30
CA ILE A 16 0.96 -3.43 9.42
C ILE A 16 1.46 -4.85 9.56
N LYS A 17 1.23 -5.45 10.72
CA LYS A 17 1.69 -6.82 11.03
C LYS A 17 0.77 -7.87 10.43
N ASP A 18 1.34 -9.01 10.06
CA ASP A 18 0.63 -10.16 9.50
C ASP A 18 -0.04 -9.87 8.17
N TYR A 19 0.62 -9.03 7.39
CA TYR A 19 0.26 -8.72 6.00
C TYR A 19 1.51 -8.75 5.13
N GLU A 20 1.33 -9.05 3.86
CA GLU A 20 2.40 -8.94 2.86
C GLU A 20 2.00 -7.98 1.75
N LEU A 21 3.00 -7.39 1.11
CA LEU A 21 2.84 -6.48 0.00
C LEU A 21 2.81 -7.25 -1.31
N LEU A 22 1.84 -6.96 -2.17
CA LEU A 22 1.68 -7.63 -3.47
C LEU A 22 1.38 -6.62 -4.56
N PHE A 23 1.70 -7.00 -5.81
CA PHE A 23 1.22 -6.29 -6.99
C PHE A 23 0.11 -7.11 -7.63
N LYS A 24 -1.09 -6.55 -7.70
CA LYS A 24 -2.28 -7.18 -8.27
C LYS A 24 -3.04 -6.19 -9.13
N GLY A 25 -3.90 -6.66 -9.96
CA GLY A 25 -4.68 -5.74 -10.77
C GLY A 25 -5.58 -6.38 -11.79
N SER A 26 -5.80 -5.63 -12.86
CA SER A 26 -6.66 -5.98 -13.96
C SER A 26 -5.90 -5.86 -15.29
N LYS A 27 -6.63 -5.93 -16.41
CA LYS A 27 -6.05 -5.74 -17.74
C LYS A 27 -5.37 -4.39 -17.95
N THR A 28 -5.75 -3.38 -17.17
CA THR A 28 -5.23 -2.02 -17.31
C THR A 28 -3.96 -1.75 -16.51
N GLY A 29 -3.57 -2.64 -15.62
CA GLY A 29 -2.34 -2.49 -14.85
C GLY A 29 -2.37 -3.22 -13.52
N SER A 30 -1.20 -3.30 -12.90
CA SER A 30 -1.03 -3.91 -11.59
C SER A 30 -0.56 -2.86 -10.61
N TYR A 31 -1.13 -2.88 -9.40
CA TYR A 31 -0.92 -1.87 -8.36
C TYR A 31 -0.66 -2.55 -7.02
N LEU A 32 -0.09 -1.80 -6.09
CA LEU A 32 0.16 -2.29 -4.74
C LEU A 32 -1.12 -2.56 -3.98
N THR A 33 -1.11 -3.67 -3.27
CA THR A 33 -2.12 -4.01 -2.26
C THR A 33 -1.46 -4.84 -1.17
N ILE A 34 -2.21 -5.16 -0.13
CA ILE A 34 -1.74 -6.02 0.95
C ILE A 34 -2.74 -7.15 1.16
N GLU A 35 -2.23 -8.30 1.59
CA GLU A 35 -3.06 -9.45 1.97
C GLU A 35 -2.52 -10.09 3.23
N GLU A 36 -3.38 -10.75 3.98
CA GLU A 36 -2.98 -11.40 5.22
C GLU A 36 -1.91 -12.46 4.97
N LYS A 37 -0.84 -12.38 5.74
CA LYS A 37 0.21 -13.40 5.76
C LYS A 37 0.90 -13.39 7.11
N LYS A 38 0.62 -14.39 7.92
CA LYS A 38 1.17 -14.51 9.27
C LYS A 38 2.71 -14.46 9.23
N GLY A 39 3.28 -13.63 10.09
CA GLY A 39 4.72 -13.48 10.22
C GLY A 39 5.35 -12.44 9.31
N SER A 40 4.59 -11.89 8.35
CA SER A 40 5.05 -10.81 7.49
C SER A 40 4.62 -9.45 8.04
N SER A 41 5.20 -8.39 7.53
CA SER A 41 4.79 -7.02 7.86
C SER A 41 5.02 -6.10 6.66
N VAL A 42 4.27 -5.00 6.62
CA VAL A 42 4.34 -4.03 5.54
C VAL A 42 4.60 -2.63 6.13
N PRO A 43 5.64 -1.93 5.66
CA PRO A 43 5.87 -0.56 6.12
C PRO A 43 4.85 0.38 5.51
N VAL A 44 4.35 1.31 6.32
CA VAL A 44 3.33 2.25 5.90
C VAL A 44 3.61 3.65 6.42
N ALA A 45 3.21 4.66 5.64
CA ALA A 45 3.15 6.04 6.10
C ALA A 45 1.73 6.33 6.57
N ILE A 46 1.61 7.05 7.67
CA ILE A 46 0.33 7.43 8.26
C ILE A 46 0.04 8.87 7.86
N TRP A 47 -1.10 9.10 7.25
CA TRP A 47 -1.54 10.42 6.80
C TRP A 47 -2.77 10.87 7.57
N LYS A 48 -2.79 12.13 7.96
CA LYS A 48 -3.98 12.75 8.56
C LYS A 48 -4.85 13.29 7.44
N VAL A 49 -6.08 12.81 7.38
CA VAL A 49 -7.04 13.20 6.32
C VAL A 49 -8.36 13.62 6.96
N ASP A 50 -9.04 14.56 6.31
CA ASP A 50 -10.41 14.94 6.69
C ASP A 50 -11.42 14.23 5.78
N GLU A 51 -12.71 14.53 5.96
CA GLU A 51 -13.77 13.91 5.17
C GLU A 51 -13.66 14.23 3.67
N ASN A 52 -13.21 15.43 3.32
CA ASN A 52 -13.02 15.82 1.92
C ASN A 52 -11.87 15.04 1.31
N HIS A 53 -10.77 14.86 2.05
CA HIS A 53 -9.65 14.06 1.61
C HIS A 53 -10.07 12.60 1.42
N GLU A 54 -10.84 12.05 2.33
CA GLU A 54 -11.31 10.68 2.24
C GLU A 54 -12.19 10.48 1.00
N ARG A 55 -13.11 11.39 0.72
CA ARG A 55 -13.95 11.31 -0.48
C ARG A 55 -13.11 11.35 -1.76
N ALA A 56 -12.07 12.19 -1.80
CA ALA A 56 -11.18 12.26 -2.96
C ALA A 56 -10.41 10.96 -3.14
N LEU A 57 -9.92 10.36 -2.05
CA LEU A 57 -9.25 9.07 -2.07
C LEU A 57 -10.18 7.95 -2.51
N ASP A 58 -11.42 7.94 -2.02
CA ASP A 58 -12.42 6.94 -2.42
C ASP A 58 -12.61 6.93 -3.94
N ARG A 59 -12.71 8.10 -4.54
CA ARG A 59 -12.84 8.21 -6.00
C ARG A 59 -11.58 7.74 -6.71
N TYR A 60 -10.42 8.13 -6.22
CA TYR A 60 -9.14 7.77 -6.82
C TYR A 60 -8.90 6.26 -6.78
N GLU A 61 -9.18 5.63 -5.63
CA GLU A 61 -8.96 4.20 -5.43
C GLU A 61 -10.08 3.33 -6.01
N GLY A 62 -11.15 3.93 -6.53
CA GLY A 62 -12.28 3.16 -7.06
C GLY A 62 -13.04 2.40 -5.98
N TYR A 63 -13.18 3.02 -4.81
CA TYR A 63 -13.93 2.45 -3.70
C TYR A 63 -15.44 2.50 -3.98
N PRO A 64 -16.20 1.46 -3.69
CA PRO A 64 -15.79 0.17 -3.11
C PRO A 64 -15.49 -0.93 -4.13
N SER A 65 -15.53 -0.63 -5.43
CA SER A 65 -15.48 -1.64 -6.50
C SER A 65 -14.11 -2.25 -6.71
N PHE A 66 -13.07 -1.43 -6.75
CA PHE A 66 -11.70 -1.90 -6.98
C PHE A 66 -10.96 -2.14 -5.67
N TYR A 67 -11.02 -1.17 -4.76
CA TYR A 67 -10.49 -1.27 -3.40
C TYR A 67 -11.62 -1.18 -2.39
N TYR A 68 -11.45 -1.84 -1.25
CA TYR A 68 -12.30 -1.63 -0.08
C TYR A 68 -11.46 -1.03 1.05
N LYS A 69 -12.12 -0.49 2.05
CA LYS A 69 -11.45 0.09 3.22
C LYS A 69 -11.55 -0.86 4.40
N LYS A 70 -10.41 -1.03 5.08
CA LYS A 70 -10.36 -1.79 6.32
C LYS A 70 -9.87 -0.88 7.44
N GLU A 71 -10.61 -0.85 8.54
CA GLU A 71 -10.19 -0.15 9.75
C GLU A 71 -9.21 -1.02 10.52
N ILE A 72 -8.09 -0.43 10.93
CA ILE A 72 -7.04 -1.11 11.69
C ILE A 72 -6.61 -0.24 12.87
N GLU A 73 -6.07 -0.88 13.89
CA GLU A 73 -5.30 -0.17 14.91
C GLU A 73 -3.83 -0.34 14.59
N ILE A 74 -3.08 0.74 14.62
CA ILE A 74 -1.68 0.72 14.24
C ILE A 74 -0.81 1.49 15.24
N ASP A 75 0.33 0.90 15.55
CA ASP A 75 1.39 1.57 16.28
C ASP A 75 2.30 2.25 15.28
N PHE A 76 2.61 3.53 15.51
CA PHE A 76 3.47 4.28 14.60
C PHE A 76 4.35 5.26 15.36
N ILE A 77 5.41 5.70 14.71
CA ILE A 77 6.35 6.69 15.25
C ILE A 77 6.08 8.01 14.53
N SER A 78 5.88 9.07 15.29
CA SER A 78 5.62 10.40 14.71
C SER A 78 6.86 10.90 13.96
N LEU A 79 6.64 11.62 12.85
CA LEU A 79 7.73 12.15 12.04
C LEU A 79 8.50 13.27 12.73
N LYS A 80 7.79 14.17 13.42
CA LYS A 80 8.41 15.35 14.05
C LYS A 80 9.16 15.02 15.33
N ARG A 81 8.50 14.35 16.27
CA ARG A 81 9.05 14.13 17.61
C ARG A 81 9.62 12.74 17.83
N LYS A 82 9.44 11.85 16.86
CA LYS A 82 9.88 10.44 16.96
C LYS A 82 9.32 9.72 18.18
N LEU A 83 8.07 10.04 18.55
CA LEU A 83 7.40 9.44 19.69
C LEU A 83 6.45 8.33 19.23
N PRO A 84 6.29 7.27 20.05
CA PRO A 84 5.35 6.21 19.74
C PRO A 84 3.90 6.64 19.96
N HIS A 85 3.03 6.22 19.07
CA HIS A 85 1.60 6.48 19.12
C HIS A 85 0.84 5.22 18.71
N ARG A 86 -0.41 5.15 19.12
CA ARG A 86 -1.35 4.13 18.64
C ARG A 86 -2.64 4.82 18.24
N ALA A 87 -3.13 4.49 17.06
CA ALA A 87 -4.34 5.13 16.54
C ALA A 87 -5.15 4.17 15.68
N LYS A 88 -6.42 4.49 15.52
CA LYS A 88 -7.26 3.86 14.50
C LYS A 88 -7.00 4.53 13.17
N ALA A 89 -6.83 3.72 12.14
CA ALA A 89 -6.60 4.19 10.79
C ALA A 89 -7.40 3.31 9.83
N PHE A 90 -7.51 3.74 8.57
CA PHE A 90 -8.05 2.87 7.53
C PHE A 90 -7.00 2.69 6.44
N VAL A 91 -7.10 1.57 5.76
CA VAL A 91 -6.23 1.25 4.63
C VAL A 91 -7.09 0.75 3.48
N TYR A 92 -6.74 1.15 2.26
CA TYR A 92 -7.39 0.62 1.07
C TYR A 92 -6.74 -0.69 0.67
N ILE A 93 -7.55 -1.72 0.49
CA ILE A 93 -7.10 -3.05 0.11
C ILE A 93 -7.83 -3.44 -1.17
N MET A 94 -7.07 -3.86 -2.18
CA MET A 94 -7.65 -4.36 -3.42
C MET A 94 -8.40 -5.65 -3.13
N HIS A 95 -9.58 -5.85 -3.75
CA HIS A 95 -10.34 -7.09 -3.58
C HIS A 95 -9.46 -8.28 -3.94
N GLU A 96 -9.44 -9.30 -3.06
CA GLU A 96 -8.46 -10.38 -3.11
C GLU A 96 -8.60 -11.29 -4.33
N ASP A 97 -9.73 -11.23 -5.03
CA ASP A 97 -9.96 -12.01 -6.25
C ASP A 97 -9.17 -11.51 -7.47
N ARG A 98 -8.49 -10.37 -7.35
CA ARG A 98 -7.65 -9.85 -8.44
C ARG A 98 -6.38 -10.69 -8.58
N CYS A 99 -5.86 -10.76 -9.82
CA CYS A 99 -4.69 -11.57 -10.12
C CYS A 99 -3.39 -10.85 -9.81
N LEU A 100 -2.36 -11.61 -9.43
CA LEU A 100 -1.01 -11.10 -9.36
C LEU A 100 -0.56 -10.62 -10.73
N GLY A 101 0.23 -9.56 -10.78
CA GLY A 101 0.70 -9.01 -12.03
C GLY A 101 1.95 -8.17 -11.85
N ILE A 102 2.57 -7.79 -12.98
CA ILE A 102 3.79 -6.99 -12.98
C ILE A 102 3.39 -5.53 -13.21
N PRO A 103 3.80 -4.61 -12.31
CA PRO A 103 3.47 -3.19 -12.47
C PRO A 103 4.22 -2.58 -13.65
N SER A 104 3.71 -1.46 -14.17
CA SER A 104 4.44 -0.67 -15.16
C SER A 104 5.71 -0.09 -14.54
N LYS A 105 6.70 0.22 -15.36
CA LYS A 105 7.93 0.86 -14.90
C LYS A 105 7.67 2.21 -14.23
N GLY A 106 6.74 2.99 -14.78
CA GLY A 106 6.38 4.29 -14.21
C GLY A 106 5.75 4.18 -12.84
N TYR A 107 4.83 3.23 -12.66
CA TYR A 107 4.22 3.00 -11.35
C TYR A 107 5.22 2.49 -10.33
N LEU A 108 6.08 1.55 -10.73
CA LEU A 108 7.13 1.02 -9.85
C LEU A 108 8.08 2.13 -9.40
N GLN A 109 8.43 3.06 -10.31
CA GLN A 109 9.27 4.21 -9.98
C GLN A 109 8.61 5.11 -8.92
N VAL A 110 7.31 5.36 -9.04
CA VAL A 110 6.55 6.12 -8.03
C VAL A 110 6.60 5.43 -6.67
N CYS A 111 6.44 4.11 -6.64
CA CYS A 111 6.54 3.35 -5.40
C CYS A 111 7.93 3.44 -4.77
N LEU A 112 8.97 3.32 -5.57
CA LEU A 112 10.36 3.44 -5.10
C LEU A 112 10.64 4.82 -4.51
N GLU A 113 10.17 5.87 -5.16
CA GLU A 113 10.32 7.24 -4.66
C GLU A 113 9.60 7.43 -3.33
N GLY A 114 8.38 6.90 -3.19
CA GLY A 114 7.64 6.95 -1.94
C GLY A 114 8.37 6.22 -0.82
N TYR A 115 8.92 5.05 -1.09
CA TYR A 115 9.69 4.28 -0.11
C TYR A 115 10.95 5.03 0.33
N LYS A 116 11.66 5.64 -0.61
CA LYS A 116 12.83 6.48 -0.31
C LYS A 116 12.46 7.66 0.58
N THR A 117 11.36 8.34 0.26
CA THR A 117 10.90 9.51 1.00
C THR A 117 10.69 9.20 2.48
N PHE A 118 10.13 8.03 2.79
CA PHE A 118 9.86 7.62 4.16
C PHE A 118 10.95 6.75 4.79
N GLY A 119 12.02 6.48 4.06
CA GLY A 119 13.13 5.67 4.57
C GLY A 119 12.82 4.19 4.67
N PHE A 120 11.85 3.69 3.91
CA PHE A 120 11.50 2.26 3.91
C PHE A 120 12.49 1.47 3.07
N SER A 121 12.75 0.22 3.49
CA SER A 121 13.60 -0.69 2.70
C SER A 121 12.91 -1.04 1.39
N CYS A 122 13.62 -0.90 0.28
CA CYS A 122 13.12 -1.29 -1.03
C CYS A 122 12.93 -2.80 -1.19
N LYS A 123 13.46 -3.58 -0.26
CA LYS A 123 13.32 -5.04 -0.27
C LYS A 123 11.86 -5.49 -0.27
N TYR A 124 10.97 -4.76 0.41
CA TYR A 124 9.54 -5.07 0.40
C TYR A 124 8.96 -5.02 -1.01
N LEU A 125 9.35 -4.01 -1.80
CA LEU A 125 8.91 -3.89 -3.19
C LEU A 125 9.56 -4.96 -4.08
N GLU A 126 10.83 -5.26 -3.85
CA GLU A 126 11.53 -6.32 -4.57
C GLU A 126 10.89 -7.68 -4.34
N ASP A 127 10.56 -8.00 -3.09
CA ASP A 127 9.89 -9.25 -2.74
C ASP A 127 8.49 -9.34 -3.36
N ALA A 128 7.74 -8.24 -3.34
CA ALA A 128 6.42 -8.18 -3.97
C ALA A 128 6.50 -8.43 -5.48
N LEU A 129 7.49 -7.82 -6.14
CA LEU A 129 7.71 -8.00 -7.57
C LEU A 129 8.14 -9.43 -7.89
N LYS A 130 9.03 -9.99 -7.10
CA LYS A 130 9.52 -11.37 -7.25
C LYS A 130 8.37 -12.38 -7.12
N ASN A 131 7.49 -12.21 -6.13
CA ASN A 131 6.34 -13.08 -5.93
C ASN A 131 5.40 -13.03 -7.14
N SER A 132 5.19 -11.85 -7.72
CA SER A 132 4.37 -11.70 -8.92
C SER A 132 4.98 -12.40 -10.13
N MET A 133 6.29 -12.31 -10.29
CA MET A 133 7.01 -12.98 -11.39
C MET A 133 7.00 -14.50 -11.25
N GLU A 134 7.21 -15.03 -10.05
CA GLU A 134 7.22 -16.47 -9.78
C GLU A 134 5.87 -17.12 -10.11
N VAL A 135 4.77 -16.49 -9.68
CA VAL A 135 3.42 -17.00 -9.96
C VAL A 135 3.14 -16.99 -11.45
N LYS A 136 3.55 -15.92 -12.15
CA LYS A 136 3.38 -15.83 -13.60
C LYS A 136 4.17 -16.91 -14.33
N HIS A 137 5.39 -17.19 -13.88
CA HIS A 137 6.23 -18.28 -14.40
C HIS A 137 5.61 -19.65 -14.14
N GLY A 138 5.14 -19.89 -12.92
CA GLY A 138 4.45 -21.13 -12.56
C GLY A 138 3.22 -21.39 -13.42
N ASN A 139 2.43 -20.36 -13.73
CA ASN A 139 1.27 -20.46 -14.57
C ASN A 139 1.61 -20.74 -16.03
N ASN A 140 2.75 -20.28 -16.51
CA ASN A 140 3.21 -20.53 -17.89
C ASN A 140 3.73 -21.96 -18.09
N ASN A 141 4.10 -22.63 -17.01
CA ASN A 141 4.63 -24.00 -17.05
C ASN A 141 3.52 -25.08 -16.90
N LYS A 142 2.32 -24.63 -16.79
CA LYS A 142 1.14 -25.52 -16.74
C LYS A 142 0.52 -25.65 -18.12
#